data_5baa471ce74ee93a0d53e0ae8fbae03e
#
_entry.id   5baa471ce74ee93a0d53e0ae8fbae03e
#
_cell.length_a   1.000
_cell.length_b   1.000
_cell.length_c   1.000
_cell.angle_alpha   90.00
_cell.angle_beta   90.00
_cell.angle_gamma   90.00
#
_symmetry.space_group_name_H-M   'P 1'
#
loop_
_entity.id
_entity.type
_entity.pdbx_description
1 polymer ?
#
loop_
_entity_poly.entity_id
_entity_poly.type
_entity_poly.pdbx_seq_one_letter_code
_entity_poly.pdbx_strand_id
1 'polypeptide(L)'
;MQGGAQEPLIRFDDVSFQYEGQDKRSLQNVDITIDAGELVLVTGESGSGKTTLTRCVNCLIPHFFRGELSGEVLVGGRSIKETTPGDAGKLVASIFQDPRSQFFTTSSDGEAAFACENYGVAHEEIVRRVDDSFATLGMGDLKGKSIFSLSSGQRQKVAFVAAATLNPGIYVLDEPTANLDSATVLQVRDVLAALKEAGHTIVVSEHRLFWLAGLVDHIIVMRQGRVIEDSAGSHMELMTADALHDKQLRAFDLGSLRHASPPAPPCKGDAFLRASHVKFSYRGEPLLLDDVSLSAWKGEVIALIGRNGSGKTTLGKVLAGLIPCRDGRFVVAGSQVRQKRLSDYAYFVMQEADHQLYKESAVEELRLGNERASDIDERITGILDMLNLTDFAQHHPYALSGGQKQRLTIGTAMASSKPIVVLDEPTSGLDWGNMCAVAQAINQLRESGRLVFVITHDIELVDLTATRVLALAEGRIADDFPLSSQAALERTRQIMLGGGLL
;
A
#
# COMPACT_ATOMS: atom_id res chain seq x y z
N MET A 1 -16.68 43.11 17.44
CA MET A 1 -16.79 41.78 18.03
C MET A 1 -15.43 41.13 17.86
N GLN A 2 -14.67 40.98 18.93
CA GLN A 2 -13.40 40.29 18.92
C GLN A 2 -13.71 38.81 18.67
N GLY A 3 -13.30 38.28 17.53
CA GLY A 3 -13.30 36.84 17.28
C GLY A 3 -12.32 36.20 18.27
N GLY A 4 -12.83 35.55 19.30
CA GLY A 4 -12.03 34.66 20.14
C GLY A 4 -11.45 33.60 19.22
N ALA A 5 -10.13 33.47 19.17
CA ALA A 5 -9.47 32.37 18.50
C ALA A 5 -10.06 31.09 19.12
N GLN A 6 -10.70 30.27 18.30
CA GLN A 6 -11.23 28.98 18.75
C GLN A 6 -10.01 28.11 19.10
N GLU A 7 -10.01 27.50 20.28
CA GLU A 7 -8.91 26.63 20.67
C GLU A 7 -8.81 25.46 19.67
N PRO A 8 -7.58 25.12 19.22
CA PRO A 8 -7.39 24.01 18.26
C PRO A 8 -7.88 22.69 18.87
N LEU A 9 -8.43 21.84 18.03
CA LEU A 9 -8.97 20.54 18.45
C LEU A 9 -7.86 19.56 18.87
N ILE A 10 -6.72 19.63 18.17
CA ILE A 10 -5.53 18.82 18.48
C ILE A 10 -4.35 19.77 18.55
N ARG A 11 -3.52 19.65 19.61
CA ARG A 11 -2.32 20.46 19.79
C ARG A 11 -1.16 19.63 20.33
N PHE A 12 0.01 19.81 19.73
CA PHE A 12 1.30 19.31 20.19
C PHE A 12 2.16 20.50 20.55
N ASP A 13 2.68 20.53 21.76
CA ASP A 13 3.55 21.57 22.28
C ASP A 13 4.90 20.93 22.68
N ASP A 14 5.98 21.20 21.93
CA ASP A 14 7.34 20.69 22.11
C ASP A 14 7.41 19.17 22.39
N VAL A 15 6.65 18.39 21.61
CA VAL A 15 6.46 16.96 21.87
C VAL A 15 7.64 16.15 21.36
N SER A 16 8.24 15.36 22.27
CA SER A 16 9.23 14.34 21.91
C SER A 16 8.81 13.00 22.50
N PHE A 17 9.03 11.91 21.75
CA PHE A 17 8.71 10.57 22.20
C PHE A 17 9.76 9.55 21.76
N GLN A 18 10.14 8.66 22.68
CA GLN A 18 11.03 7.54 22.46
C GLN A 18 10.39 6.26 22.98
N TYR A 19 10.25 5.23 22.13
CA TYR A 19 9.74 3.93 22.57
C TYR A 19 10.69 3.25 23.55
N GLU A 20 10.14 2.52 24.51
CA GLU A 20 10.91 1.71 25.43
C GLU A 20 11.78 0.69 24.67
N GLY A 21 13.08 0.63 25.01
CA GLY A 21 14.04 -0.26 24.36
C GLY A 21 14.55 0.22 22.98
N GLN A 22 14.21 1.41 22.52
CA GLN A 22 14.78 2.01 21.32
C GLN A 22 15.77 3.13 21.67
N ASP A 23 16.87 3.22 20.91
CA ASP A 23 17.90 4.26 21.13
C ASP A 23 17.54 5.60 20.49
N LYS A 24 16.62 5.60 19.50
CA LYS A 24 16.24 6.78 18.72
C LYS A 24 14.87 7.28 19.12
N ARG A 25 14.74 8.60 19.21
CA ARG A 25 13.45 9.27 19.39
C ARG A 25 12.63 9.15 18.09
N SER A 26 11.36 8.77 18.22
CA SER A 26 10.43 8.68 17.11
C SER A 26 9.71 10.00 16.82
N LEU A 27 9.59 10.90 17.85
CA LEU A 27 9.19 12.30 17.69
C LEU A 27 10.24 13.18 18.38
N GLN A 28 10.51 14.35 17.80
CA GLN A 28 11.52 15.29 18.30
C GLN A 28 11.04 16.73 18.14
N ASN A 29 10.72 17.38 19.28
CA ASN A 29 10.29 18.77 19.33
C ASN A 29 9.21 19.09 18.28
N VAL A 30 8.10 18.36 18.35
CA VAL A 30 6.98 18.51 17.43
C VAL A 30 6.02 19.55 17.98
N ASP A 31 5.80 20.61 17.20
CA ASP A 31 4.83 21.68 17.45
C ASP A 31 3.87 21.75 16.28
N ILE A 32 2.60 21.38 16.50
CA ILE A 32 1.54 21.44 15.48
C ILE A 32 0.20 21.76 16.12
N THR A 33 -0.67 22.38 15.35
CA THR A 33 -2.06 22.62 15.70
C THR A 33 -2.97 22.16 14.59
N ILE A 34 -4.11 21.56 14.93
CA ILE A 34 -5.13 21.10 14.00
C ILE A 34 -6.46 21.65 14.47
N ASP A 35 -7.14 22.39 13.62
CA ASP A 35 -8.43 22.97 13.91
C ASP A 35 -9.58 21.99 13.66
N ALA A 36 -10.74 22.28 14.24
CA ALA A 36 -11.93 21.44 14.05
C ALA A 36 -12.41 21.50 12.59
N GLY A 37 -12.74 20.35 12.03
CA GLY A 37 -13.25 20.22 10.66
C GLY A 37 -12.16 20.15 9.56
N GLU A 38 -10.89 20.21 9.92
CA GLU A 38 -9.79 20.06 8.95
C GLU A 38 -9.56 18.62 8.55
N LEU A 39 -9.20 18.39 7.28
CA LEU A 39 -8.55 17.19 6.81
C LEU A 39 -7.04 17.45 6.71
N VAL A 40 -6.31 16.80 7.61
CA VAL A 40 -4.86 16.94 7.75
C VAL A 40 -4.15 15.71 7.19
N LEU A 41 -3.25 15.93 6.25
CA LEU A 41 -2.36 14.90 5.72
C LEU A 41 -1.01 14.94 6.45
N VAL A 42 -0.64 13.83 7.07
CA VAL A 42 0.70 13.60 7.62
C VAL A 42 1.47 12.72 6.66
N THR A 43 2.53 13.23 6.04
CA THR A 43 3.33 12.50 5.05
C THR A 43 4.83 12.59 5.33
N GLY A 44 5.65 11.89 4.54
CA GLY A 44 7.10 11.83 4.70
C GLY A 44 7.65 10.42 4.60
N GLU A 45 8.96 10.26 4.78
CA GLU A 45 9.67 8.99 4.66
C GLU A 45 9.15 7.91 5.62
N SER A 46 9.37 6.65 5.29
CA SER A 46 9.08 5.52 6.20
C SER A 46 9.96 5.64 7.45
N GLY A 47 9.35 5.43 8.63
CA GLY A 47 10.05 5.61 9.90
C GLY A 47 10.24 7.07 10.33
N SER A 48 9.64 8.05 9.64
CA SER A 48 9.75 9.48 10.01
C SER A 48 8.94 9.90 11.24
N GLY A 49 8.12 9.00 11.83
CA GLY A 49 7.34 9.28 13.02
C GLY A 49 5.83 9.46 12.80
N LYS A 50 5.31 9.32 11.57
CA LYS A 50 3.88 9.49 11.23
C LYS A 50 2.95 8.64 12.10
N THR A 51 3.19 7.32 12.14
CA THR A 51 2.42 6.39 12.98
C THR A 51 2.56 6.72 14.48
N THR A 52 3.69 7.26 14.91
CA THR A 52 3.87 7.70 16.31
C THR A 52 3.03 8.94 16.61
N LEU A 53 2.96 9.88 15.67
CA LEU A 53 2.09 11.05 15.78
C LEU A 53 0.61 10.64 15.85
N THR A 54 0.15 9.75 14.94
CA THR A 54 -1.24 9.26 14.96
C THR A 54 -1.56 8.49 16.24
N ARG A 55 -0.59 7.74 16.80
CA ARG A 55 -0.72 7.07 18.11
C ARG A 55 -0.82 8.01 19.30
N CYS A 56 -0.28 9.21 19.21
CA CYS A 56 -0.52 10.26 20.20
C CYS A 56 -1.96 10.79 20.08
N VAL A 57 -2.44 11.06 18.86
CA VAL A 57 -3.80 11.60 18.63
C VAL A 57 -4.88 10.64 19.13
N ASN A 58 -4.73 9.33 18.94
CA ASN A 58 -5.68 8.34 19.41
C ASN A 58 -5.42 7.84 20.84
N CYS A 59 -4.51 8.51 21.58
CA CYS A 59 -4.15 8.20 22.98
C CYS A 59 -3.63 6.78 23.21
N LEU A 60 -3.15 6.09 22.17
CA LEU A 60 -2.44 4.82 22.34
C LEU A 60 -1.04 5.03 22.94
N ILE A 61 -0.44 6.22 22.78
CA ILE A 61 0.71 6.71 23.51
C ILE A 61 0.19 7.68 24.58
N PRO A 62 0.63 7.55 25.82
CA PRO A 62 1.62 6.61 26.39
C PRO A 62 1.00 5.32 26.94
N HIS A 63 -0.30 5.10 26.82
CA HIS A 63 -1.02 4.07 27.60
C HIS A 63 -0.80 2.64 27.11
N PHE A 64 -0.78 2.43 25.79
CA PHE A 64 -0.58 1.13 25.16
C PHE A 64 0.87 0.95 24.69
N PHE A 65 1.41 1.96 24.01
CA PHE A 65 2.80 2.00 23.59
C PHE A 65 3.63 2.76 24.61
N ARG A 66 4.45 2.03 25.39
CA ARG A 66 5.27 2.59 26.46
C ARG A 66 6.50 3.30 25.90
N GLY A 67 6.94 4.33 26.61
CA GLY A 67 8.12 5.11 26.27
C GLY A 67 8.20 6.40 27.06
N GLU A 68 9.21 7.20 26.76
CA GLU A 68 9.42 8.52 27.37
C GLU A 68 8.74 9.59 26.50
N LEU A 69 7.69 10.21 27.06
CA LEU A 69 6.95 11.31 26.44
C LEU A 69 7.26 12.62 27.16
N SER A 70 7.87 13.58 26.47
CA SER A 70 8.02 14.96 26.92
C SER A 70 7.17 15.91 26.08
N GLY A 71 6.95 17.12 26.59
CA GLY A 71 5.99 18.06 25.98
C GLY A 71 4.54 17.74 26.36
N GLU A 72 3.59 18.35 25.66
CA GLU A 72 2.18 18.20 25.91
C GLU A 72 1.40 17.93 24.62
N VAL A 73 0.50 16.95 24.67
CA VAL A 73 -0.47 16.68 23.57
C VAL A 73 -1.86 16.83 24.11
N LEU A 74 -2.64 17.70 23.50
CA LEU A 74 -4.06 17.91 23.82
C LEU A 74 -4.94 17.42 22.66
N VAL A 75 -5.96 16.64 22.97
CA VAL A 75 -6.96 16.15 22.03
C VAL A 75 -8.34 16.47 22.59
N GLY A 76 -9.12 17.28 21.88
CA GLY A 76 -10.39 17.78 22.41
C GLY A 76 -10.23 18.57 23.71
N GLY A 77 -9.13 19.32 23.85
CA GLY A 77 -8.82 20.11 25.04
C GLY A 77 -8.35 19.29 26.26
N ARG A 78 -8.11 17.97 26.12
CA ARG A 78 -7.65 17.08 27.20
C ARG A 78 -6.27 16.52 26.92
N SER A 79 -5.44 16.47 27.98
CA SER A 79 -4.11 15.85 27.90
C SER A 79 -4.22 14.33 27.64
N ILE A 80 -3.44 13.83 26.68
CA ILE A 80 -3.36 12.39 26.41
C ILE A 80 -2.77 11.59 27.57
N LYS A 81 -2.00 12.24 28.46
CA LYS A 81 -1.44 11.61 29.67
C LYS A 81 -2.54 11.25 30.68
N GLU A 82 -3.63 12.01 30.68
CA GLU A 82 -4.77 11.86 31.60
C GLU A 82 -5.97 11.14 30.95
N THR A 83 -6.03 11.07 29.62
CA THR A 83 -7.14 10.49 28.86
C THR A 83 -6.91 9.01 28.62
N THR A 84 -7.72 8.15 29.20
CA THR A 84 -7.62 6.71 28.94
C THR A 84 -7.98 6.37 27.48
N PRO A 85 -7.44 5.29 26.88
CA PRO A 85 -7.83 4.86 25.53
C PRO A 85 -9.34 4.63 25.38
N GLY A 86 -10.03 4.16 26.44
CA GLY A 86 -11.48 3.98 26.43
C GLY A 86 -12.24 5.31 26.36
N ASP A 87 -11.76 6.37 27.01
CA ASP A 87 -12.38 7.70 26.90
C ASP A 87 -12.02 8.38 25.59
N ALA A 88 -10.78 8.20 25.10
CA ALA A 88 -10.35 8.69 23.81
C ALA A 88 -11.19 8.11 22.68
N GLY A 89 -11.54 6.82 22.72
CA GLY A 89 -12.34 6.15 21.69
C GLY A 89 -13.76 6.70 21.52
N LYS A 90 -14.26 7.52 22.45
CA LYS A 90 -15.54 8.23 22.28
C LYS A 90 -15.39 9.48 21.39
N LEU A 91 -14.17 10.04 21.32
CA LEU A 91 -13.87 11.25 20.56
C LEU A 91 -13.12 10.94 19.26
N VAL A 92 -12.27 9.91 19.28
CA VAL A 92 -11.35 9.56 18.18
C VAL A 92 -11.63 8.14 17.71
N ALA A 93 -11.99 7.95 16.45
CA ALA A 93 -11.99 6.64 15.81
C ALA A 93 -10.70 6.43 15.01
N SER A 94 -10.17 5.22 15.07
CA SER A 94 -8.94 4.84 14.37
C SER A 94 -9.22 3.82 13.28
N ILE A 95 -8.58 3.99 12.12
CA ILE A 95 -8.56 3.03 11.02
C ILE A 95 -7.11 2.69 10.75
N PHE A 96 -6.76 1.43 11.01
CA PHE A 96 -5.39 0.94 10.89
C PHE A 96 -5.07 0.45 9.48
N GLN A 97 -3.80 0.36 9.15
CA GLN A 97 -3.25 -0.09 7.87
C GLN A 97 -3.76 -1.50 7.47
N ASP A 98 -3.85 -2.43 8.42
CA ASP A 98 -4.47 -3.75 8.20
C ASP A 98 -5.81 -3.85 8.95
N PRO A 99 -6.95 -3.76 8.24
CA PRO A 99 -8.26 -3.87 8.87
C PRO A 99 -8.50 -5.21 9.56
N ARG A 100 -7.80 -6.29 9.16
CA ARG A 100 -7.95 -7.62 9.78
C ARG A 100 -7.55 -7.61 11.25
N SER A 101 -6.57 -6.77 11.62
CA SER A 101 -6.13 -6.63 13.01
C SER A 101 -7.13 -5.87 13.90
N GLN A 102 -8.14 -5.23 13.29
CA GLN A 102 -9.12 -4.37 13.95
C GLN A 102 -10.44 -5.07 14.21
N PHE A 103 -10.77 -6.17 13.51
CA PHE A 103 -12.05 -6.83 13.58
C PHE A 103 -12.16 -7.81 14.76
N PHE A 104 -13.26 -7.72 15.50
CA PHE A 104 -13.57 -8.56 16.66
C PHE A 104 -14.75 -9.50 16.42
N THR A 105 -15.58 -9.22 15.40
CA THR A 105 -16.79 -9.98 15.10
C THR A 105 -16.65 -10.76 13.80
N THR A 106 -17.65 -11.59 13.48
CA THR A 106 -17.67 -12.40 12.26
C THR A 106 -18.57 -11.84 11.18
N SER A 107 -19.35 -10.81 11.47
CA SER A 107 -20.27 -10.16 10.55
C SER A 107 -20.06 -8.65 10.48
N SER A 108 -20.36 -8.04 9.34
CA SER A 108 -20.14 -6.62 9.09
C SER A 108 -21.04 -5.71 9.93
N ASP A 109 -22.26 -6.13 10.18
CA ASP A 109 -23.22 -5.43 11.06
C ASP A 109 -22.82 -5.56 12.53
N GLY A 110 -22.38 -6.76 12.97
CA GLY A 110 -21.83 -6.96 14.31
C GLY A 110 -20.58 -6.09 14.55
N GLU A 111 -19.69 -5.99 13.54
CA GLU A 111 -18.52 -5.13 13.64
C GLU A 111 -18.88 -3.65 13.73
N ALA A 112 -19.87 -3.21 12.96
CA ALA A 112 -20.37 -1.85 13.03
C ALA A 112 -21.03 -1.53 14.40
N ALA A 113 -21.70 -2.50 15.03
CA ALA A 113 -22.33 -2.36 16.33
C ALA A 113 -21.33 -2.37 17.50
N PHE A 114 -20.18 -3.03 17.34
CA PHE A 114 -19.27 -3.43 18.41
C PHE A 114 -18.84 -2.28 19.33
N ALA A 115 -18.44 -1.15 18.77
CA ALA A 115 -18.04 0.01 19.58
C ALA A 115 -19.22 0.57 20.43
N CYS A 116 -20.40 0.68 19.82
CA CYS A 116 -21.59 1.18 20.52
C CYS A 116 -22.03 0.23 21.64
N GLU A 117 -21.94 -1.08 21.45
CA GLU A 117 -22.21 -2.09 22.47
C GLU A 117 -21.28 -1.95 23.67
N ASN A 118 -19.97 -1.79 23.41
CA ASN A 118 -18.96 -1.61 24.45
C ASN A 118 -19.17 -0.34 25.28
N TYR A 119 -19.73 0.71 24.68
CA TYR A 119 -20.06 1.96 25.40
C TYR A 119 -21.48 1.97 26.00
N GLY A 120 -22.21 0.87 25.91
CA GLY A 120 -23.53 0.72 26.54
C GLY A 120 -24.63 1.57 25.89
N VAL A 121 -24.53 1.82 24.58
CA VAL A 121 -25.58 2.50 23.82
C VAL A 121 -26.81 1.59 23.76
N ALA A 122 -28.02 2.17 23.85
CA ALA A 122 -29.25 1.41 23.80
C ALA A 122 -29.43 0.66 22.48
N HIS A 123 -29.95 -0.57 22.52
CA HIS A 123 -30.04 -1.45 21.35
C HIS A 123 -30.73 -0.82 20.15
N GLU A 124 -31.89 -0.15 20.37
CA GLU A 124 -32.64 0.52 19.30
C GLU A 124 -31.79 1.62 18.60
N GLU A 125 -31.02 2.34 19.39
CA GLU A 125 -30.13 3.39 18.90
C GLU A 125 -28.91 2.77 18.13
N ILE A 126 -28.37 1.62 18.58
CA ILE A 126 -27.32 0.90 17.85
C ILE A 126 -27.82 0.49 16.47
N VAL A 127 -29.00 -0.15 16.39
CA VAL A 127 -29.59 -0.56 15.11
C VAL A 127 -29.73 0.63 14.16
N ARG A 128 -30.26 1.74 14.66
CA ARG A 128 -30.44 2.97 13.88
C ARG A 128 -29.08 3.49 13.36
N ARG A 129 -28.07 3.62 14.23
CA ARG A 129 -26.74 4.12 13.86
C ARG A 129 -26.03 3.22 12.86
N VAL A 130 -26.13 1.90 13.00
CA VAL A 130 -25.58 0.92 12.04
C VAL A 130 -26.21 1.13 10.67
N ASP A 131 -27.57 1.22 10.60
CA ASP A 131 -28.28 1.44 9.35
C ASP A 131 -27.90 2.76 8.70
N ASP A 132 -27.88 3.84 9.48
CA ASP A 132 -27.50 5.17 9.03
C ASP A 132 -26.06 5.19 8.48
N SER A 133 -25.11 4.53 9.18
CA SER A 133 -23.69 4.49 8.76
C SER A 133 -23.50 3.73 7.44
N PHE A 134 -24.11 2.56 7.28
CA PHE A 134 -24.07 1.83 6.01
C PHE A 134 -24.72 2.61 4.87
N ALA A 135 -25.83 3.31 5.14
CA ALA A 135 -26.52 4.12 4.13
C ALA A 135 -25.72 5.36 3.74
N THR A 136 -25.26 6.15 4.74
CA THR A 136 -24.51 7.41 4.53
C THR A 136 -23.23 7.17 3.76
N LEU A 137 -22.51 6.08 4.07
CA LEU A 137 -21.26 5.73 3.37
C LEU A 137 -21.48 4.93 2.08
N GLY A 138 -22.75 4.71 1.65
CA GLY A 138 -23.07 4.00 0.42
C GLY A 138 -22.64 2.52 0.40
N MET A 139 -22.65 1.86 1.58
CA MET A 139 -22.13 0.50 1.77
C MET A 139 -23.20 -0.52 2.16
N GLY A 140 -24.46 -0.25 1.88
CA GLY A 140 -25.59 -1.10 2.24
C GLY A 140 -25.49 -2.53 1.71
N ASP A 141 -24.82 -2.74 0.57
CA ASP A 141 -24.56 -4.05 -0.02
C ASP A 141 -23.61 -4.94 0.82
N LEU A 142 -22.86 -4.36 1.75
CA LEU A 142 -21.95 -5.07 2.66
C LEU A 142 -22.59 -5.47 3.98
N LYS A 143 -23.76 -4.92 4.32
CA LYS A 143 -24.44 -5.20 5.58
C LYS A 143 -24.85 -6.69 5.70
N GLY A 144 -24.63 -7.28 6.87
CA GLY A 144 -24.97 -8.69 7.17
C GLY A 144 -24.03 -9.72 6.52
N LYS A 145 -22.96 -9.29 5.84
CA LYS A 145 -21.98 -10.22 5.25
C LYS A 145 -20.97 -10.72 6.27
N SER A 146 -20.50 -11.96 6.07
CA SER A 146 -19.38 -12.49 6.83
C SER A 146 -18.08 -11.74 6.50
N ILE A 147 -17.36 -11.26 7.51
CA ILE A 147 -16.05 -10.59 7.37
C ILE A 147 -15.06 -11.46 6.59
N PHE A 148 -15.11 -12.78 6.78
CA PHE A 148 -14.22 -13.73 6.11
C PHE A 148 -14.47 -13.87 4.61
N SER A 149 -15.68 -13.56 4.14
CA SER A 149 -16.02 -13.59 2.71
C SER A 149 -15.69 -12.29 1.98
N LEU A 150 -15.31 -11.23 2.69
CA LEU A 150 -15.05 -9.91 2.11
C LEU A 150 -13.65 -9.83 1.50
N SER A 151 -13.53 -9.10 0.39
CA SER A 151 -12.24 -8.69 -0.16
C SER A 151 -11.53 -7.69 0.78
N SER A 152 -10.23 -7.44 0.56
CA SER A 152 -9.48 -6.43 1.35
C SER A 152 -10.14 -5.06 1.30
N GLY A 153 -10.55 -4.60 0.11
CA GLY A 153 -11.24 -3.32 -0.04
C GLY A 153 -12.61 -3.28 0.64
N GLN A 154 -13.36 -4.39 0.59
CA GLN A 154 -14.64 -4.49 1.30
C GLN A 154 -14.45 -4.48 2.82
N ARG A 155 -13.42 -5.15 3.33
CA ARG A 155 -13.05 -5.08 4.75
C ARG A 155 -12.68 -3.66 5.16
N GLN A 156 -11.87 -2.95 4.37
CA GLN A 156 -11.55 -1.55 4.63
C GLN A 156 -12.80 -0.69 4.75
N LYS A 157 -13.77 -0.86 3.85
CA LYS A 157 -15.06 -0.16 3.92
C LYS A 157 -15.84 -0.47 5.19
N VAL A 158 -15.88 -1.74 5.63
CA VAL A 158 -16.52 -2.12 6.88
C VAL A 158 -15.84 -1.47 8.09
N ALA A 159 -14.50 -1.33 8.07
CA ALA A 159 -13.78 -0.60 9.12
C ALA A 159 -14.19 0.87 9.19
N PHE A 160 -14.43 1.53 8.04
CA PHE A 160 -14.99 2.89 8.00
C PHE A 160 -16.41 2.95 8.57
N VAL A 161 -17.27 2.00 8.22
CA VAL A 161 -18.64 1.93 8.79
C VAL A 161 -18.57 1.76 10.29
N ALA A 162 -17.75 0.83 10.80
CA ALA A 162 -17.58 0.59 12.22
C ALA A 162 -17.08 1.84 12.97
N ALA A 163 -16.12 2.56 12.38
CA ALA A 163 -15.64 3.83 12.92
C ALA A 163 -16.73 4.92 12.95
N ALA A 164 -17.54 5.02 11.89
CA ALA A 164 -18.59 6.04 11.75
C ALA A 164 -19.79 5.79 12.66
N THR A 165 -20.11 4.54 13.01
CA THR A 165 -21.29 4.19 13.83
C THR A 165 -21.26 4.84 15.22
N LEU A 166 -20.07 5.05 15.79
CA LEU A 166 -19.94 5.76 17.06
C LEU A 166 -20.10 7.30 16.92
N ASN A 167 -19.98 7.81 15.68
CA ASN A 167 -20.03 9.23 15.35
C ASN A 167 -18.98 10.07 16.10
N PRO A 168 -17.68 9.73 16.02
CA PRO A 168 -16.60 10.45 16.70
C PRO A 168 -16.38 11.84 16.08
N GLY A 169 -15.81 12.77 16.86
CA GLY A 169 -15.42 14.08 16.33
C GLY A 169 -14.17 14.04 15.45
N ILE A 170 -13.30 13.05 15.66
CA ILE A 170 -11.98 12.93 15.03
C ILE A 170 -11.83 11.53 14.43
N TYR A 171 -11.33 11.45 13.19
CA TYR A 171 -10.92 10.22 12.53
C TYR A 171 -9.40 10.21 12.33
N VAL A 172 -8.73 9.15 12.73
CA VAL A 172 -7.30 8.94 12.53
C VAL A 172 -7.09 7.73 11.64
N LEU A 173 -6.45 7.93 10.49
CA LEU A 173 -6.20 6.90 9.51
C LEU A 173 -4.68 6.71 9.32
N ASP A 174 -4.20 5.48 9.45
CA ASP A 174 -2.79 5.15 9.24
C ASP A 174 -2.66 4.26 7.99
N GLU A 175 -2.17 4.85 6.89
CA GLU A 175 -2.00 4.21 5.57
C GLU A 175 -3.24 3.42 5.08
N PRO A 176 -4.44 4.04 5.05
CA PRO A 176 -5.69 3.32 4.82
C PRO A 176 -5.81 2.73 3.41
N THR A 177 -4.92 3.09 2.47
CA THR A 177 -4.99 2.67 1.07
C THR A 177 -3.89 1.70 0.62
N ALA A 178 -3.03 1.23 1.53
CA ALA A 178 -1.82 0.47 1.22
C ALA A 178 -2.05 -0.75 0.30
N ASN A 179 -3.16 -1.48 0.47
CA ASN A 179 -3.47 -2.72 -0.26
C ASN A 179 -4.71 -2.61 -1.15
N LEU A 180 -5.09 -1.39 -1.54
CA LEU A 180 -6.29 -1.13 -2.31
C LEU A 180 -5.97 -0.81 -3.78
N ASP A 181 -6.83 -1.28 -4.68
CA ASP A 181 -6.81 -0.82 -6.07
C ASP A 181 -7.31 0.62 -6.18
N SER A 182 -6.96 1.28 -7.27
CA SER A 182 -7.28 2.69 -7.46
C SER A 182 -8.77 2.98 -7.41
N ALA A 183 -9.62 2.07 -7.88
CA ALA A 183 -11.08 2.24 -7.83
C ALA A 183 -11.59 2.23 -6.38
N THR A 184 -11.08 1.32 -5.55
CA THR A 184 -11.39 1.28 -4.11
C THR A 184 -10.83 2.48 -3.37
N VAL A 185 -9.63 2.94 -3.72
CA VAL A 185 -9.01 4.14 -3.16
C VAL A 185 -9.89 5.38 -3.40
N LEU A 186 -10.44 5.55 -4.62
CA LEU A 186 -11.36 6.64 -4.91
C LEU A 186 -12.67 6.55 -4.10
N GLN A 187 -13.18 5.34 -3.83
CA GLN A 187 -14.33 5.17 -2.94
C GLN A 187 -14.01 5.54 -1.48
N VAL A 188 -12.79 5.25 -0.99
CA VAL A 188 -12.33 5.74 0.32
C VAL A 188 -12.25 7.27 0.32
N ARG A 189 -11.79 7.89 -0.76
CA ARG A 189 -11.80 9.35 -0.93
C ARG A 189 -13.19 9.93 -0.76
N ASP A 190 -14.20 9.33 -1.41
CA ASP A 190 -15.59 9.80 -1.32
C ASP A 190 -16.12 9.71 0.13
N VAL A 191 -15.74 8.66 0.87
CA VAL A 191 -16.06 8.54 2.30
C VAL A 191 -15.43 9.67 3.11
N LEU A 192 -14.15 9.99 2.89
CA LEU A 192 -13.47 11.09 3.59
C LEU A 192 -14.10 12.44 3.25
N ALA A 193 -14.49 12.65 1.99
CA ALA A 193 -15.18 13.87 1.57
C ALA A 193 -16.51 14.04 2.32
N ALA A 194 -17.30 12.97 2.42
CA ALA A 194 -18.57 13.00 3.15
C ALA A 194 -18.38 13.27 4.66
N LEU A 195 -17.37 12.65 5.29
CA LEU A 195 -17.04 12.90 6.70
C LEU A 195 -16.57 14.34 6.92
N LYS A 196 -15.75 14.89 6.01
CA LYS A 196 -15.30 16.28 6.06
C LYS A 196 -16.47 17.26 5.92
N GLU A 197 -17.37 17.03 4.94
CA GLU A 197 -18.58 17.84 4.74
C GLU A 197 -19.51 17.81 5.96
N ALA A 198 -19.52 16.68 6.69
CA ALA A 198 -20.26 16.56 7.96
C ALA A 198 -19.57 17.29 9.13
N GLY A 199 -18.40 17.91 8.93
CA GLY A 199 -17.68 18.70 9.93
C GLY A 199 -16.75 17.91 10.83
N HIS A 200 -16.45 16.65 10.49
CA HIS A 200 -15.48 15.86 11.24
C HIS A 200 -14.05 16.27 10.93
N THR A 201 -13.18 16.18 11.93
CA THR A 201 -11.73 16.36 11.77
C THR A 201 -11.09 15.04 11.39
N ILE A 202 -10.21 15.06 10.38
CA ILE A 202 -9.64 13.86 9.82
C ILE A 202 -8.10 13.99 9.76
N VAL A 203 -7.38 13.07 10.39
CA VAL A 203 -5.91 12.98 10.32
C VAL A 203 -5.53 11.73 9.54
N VAL A 204 -4.92 11.90 8.38
CA VAL A 204 -4.51 10.80 7.50
C VAL A 204 -3.00 10.73 7.42
N SER A 205 -2.39 9.61 7.82
CA SER A 205 -1.00 9.29 7.51
C SER A 205 -0.96 8.53 6.18
N GLU A 206 -0.24 9.06 5.17
CA GLU A 206 -0.25 8.43 3.84
C GLU A 206 1.03 8.73 3.05
N HIS A 207 1.40 7.75 2.19
CA HIS A 207 2.47 7.90 1.22
C HIS A 207 1.96 8.22 -0.18
N ARG A 208 0.88 7.58 -0.64
CA ARG A 208 0.28 7.84 -1.95
C ARG A 208 -0.67 9.02 -1.87
N LEU A 209 -0.32 10.17 -2.46
CA LEU A 209 -1.00 11.44 -2.22
C LEU A 209 -2.13 11.74 -3.21
N PHE A 210 -2.09 11.18 -4.42
CA PHE A 210 -2.96 11.56 -5.54
C PHE A 210 -4.47 11.49 -5.24
N TRP A 211 -4.88 10.58 -4.41
CA TRP A 211 -6.29 10.36 -4.10
C TRP A 211 -6.86 11.37 -3.09
N LEU A 212 -5.98 12.08 -2.40
CA LEU A 212 -6.34 13.14 -1.45
C LEU A 212 -6.39 14.52 -2.08
N ALA A 213 -5.98 14.67 -3.36
CA ALA A 213 -5.97 15.94 -4.06
C ALA A 213 -7.35 16.63 -4.02
N GLY A 214 -7.37 17.91 -3.66
CA GLY A 214 -8.58 18.73 -3.50
C GLY A 214 -9.36 18.48 -2.21
N LEU A 215 -8.90 17.59 -1.31
CA LEU A 215 -9.54 17.35 -0.01
C LEU A 215 -8.74 17.90 1.16
N VAL A 216 -7.42 18.02 1.02
CA VAL A 216 -6.50 18.35 2.11
C VAL A 216 -6.53 19.84 2.42
N ASP A 217 -6.79 20.20 3.68
CA ASP A 217 -6.69 21.58 4.16
C ASP A 217 -5.26 21.89 4.64
N HIS A 218 -4.61 20.92 5.28
CA HIS A 218 -3.36 21.11 5.99
C HIS A 218 -2.43 19.90 5.77
N ILE A 219 -1.16 20.15 5.46
CA ILE A 219 -0.14 19.12 5.21
C ILE A 219 1.01 19.28 6.20
N ILE A 220 1.33 18.18 6.86
CA ILE A 220 2.46 18.04 7.77
C ILE A 220 3.45 17.05 7.16
N VAL A 221 4.66 17.52 6.82
CA VAL A 221 5.72 16.66 6.29
C VAL A 221 6.70 16.33 7.41
N MET A 222 6.89 15.03 7.67
CA MET A 222 7.77 14.54 8.72
C MET A 222 9.04 13.91 8.14
N ARG A 223 10.18 14.20 8.81
CA ARG A 223 11.47 13.56 8.55
C ARG A 223 12.23 13.34 9.86
N GLN A 224 12.67 12.11 10.11
CA GLN A 224 13.47 11.74 11.29
C GLN A 224 12.86 12.23 12.62
N GLY A 225 11.56 12.07 12.80
CA GLY A 225 10.82 12.45 13.99
C GLY A 225 10.48 13.94 14.10
N ARG A 226 10.84 14.78 13.13
CA ARG A 226 10.59 16.23 13.12
C ARG A 226 9.59 16.63 12.06
N VAL A 227 8.85 17.68 12.32
CA VAL A 227 8.09 18.40 11.29
C VAL A 227 9.07 19.28 10.52
N ILE A 228 9.19 19.06 9.21
CA ILE A 228 10.06 19.83 8.32
C ILE A 228 9.28 20.79 7.44
N GLU A 229 7.99 20.57 7.29
CA GLU A 229 7.07 21.47 6.59
C GLU A 229 5.68 21.32 7.21
N ASP A 230 5.05 22.46 7.43
CA ASP A 230 3.70 22.63 7.94
C ASP A 230 3.04 23.71 7.09
N SER A 231 2.09 23.33 6.24
CA SER A 231 1.55 24.23 5.21
C SER A 231 0.12 23.90 4.82
N ALA A 232 -0.55 24.87 4.20
CA ALA A 232 -1.87 24.65 3.61
C ALA A 232 -1.82 23.62 2.48
N GLY A 233 -2.81 22.73 2.40
CA GLY A 233 -2.91 21.66 1.42
C GLY A 233 -2.76 22.15 -0.02
N SER A 234 -3.43 23.24 -0.36
CA SER A 234 -3.40 23.86 -1.69
C SER A 234 -1.99 24.24 -2.16
N HIS A 235 -1.06 24.52 -1.25
CA HIS A 235 0.31 24.88 -1.62
C HIS A 235 1.07 23.68 -2.23
N MET A 236 0.99 22.52 -1.61
CA MET A 236 1.70 21.33 -2.11
C MET A 236 1.00 20.66 -3.28
N GLU A 237 -0.32 20.75 -3.35
CA GLU A 237 -1.11 20.21 -4.47
C GLU A 237 -0.79 20.89 -5.81
N LEU A 238 -0.33 22.16 -5.79
CA LEU A 238 0.12 22.89 -6.96
C LEU A 238 1.54 22.54 -7.42
N MET A 239 2.29 21.76 -6.63
CA MET A 239 3.63 21.33 -7.01
C MET A 239 3.57 20.26 -8.09
N THR A 240 4.52 20.32 -9.02
CA THR A 240 4.71 19.25 -10.01
C THR A 240 5.21 17.98 -9.34
N ALA A 241 5.03 16.83 -10.02
CA ALA A 241 5.56 15.56 -9.54
C ALA A 241 7.06 15.63 -9.26
N ASP A 242 7.84 16.22 -10.19
CA ASP A 242 9.30 16.39 -10.03
C ASP A 242 9.65 17.16 -8.74
N ALA A 243 8.94 18.26 -8.45
CA ALA A 243 9.17 19.06 -7.25
C ALA A 243 8.84 18.31 -5.95
N LEU A 244 7.84 17.43 -5.96
CA LEU A 244 7.50 16.57 -4.84
C LEU A 244 8.49 15.41 -4.69
N HIS A 245 8.94 14.82 -5.79
CA HIS A 245 9.98 13.79 -5.81
C HIS A 245 11.31 14.31 -5.23
N ASP A 246 11.69 15.55 -5.53
CA ASP A 246 12.87 16.20 -4.90
C ASP A 246 12.72 16.32 -3.37
N LYS A 247 11.49 16.47 -2.88
CA LYS A 247 11.16 16.44 -1.44
C LYS A 247 11.03 15.02 -0.87
N GLN A 248 11.26 13.99 -1.66
CA GLN A 248 11.04 12.57 -1.31
C GLN A 248 9.58 12.22 -1.02
N LEU A 249 8.66 12.90 -1.70
CA LEU A 249 7.22 12.68 -1.63
C LEU A 249 6.67 12.15 -2.95
N ARG A 250 5.57 11.41 -2.88
CA ARG A 250 4.82 10.91 -4.03
C ARG A 250 3.99 12.05 -4.66
N ALA A 251 3.60 11.88 -5.91
CA ALA A 251 2.84 12.89 -6.63
C ALA A 251 1.39 13.04 -6.14
N PHE A 252 0.90 14.29 -6.04
CA PHE A 252 -0.52 14.60 -5.90
C PHE A 252 -1.24 14.51 -7.23
N ASP A 253 -0.63 15.02 -8.30
CA ASP A 253 -1.18 14.95 -9.65
C ASP A 253 -0.42 13.93 -10.50
N LEU A 254 -1.02 12.77 -10.70
CA LEU A 254 -0.48 11.76 -11.61
C LEU A 254 -0.48 12.18 -13.08
N GLY A 255 -1.25 13.23 -13.45
CA GLY A 255 -1.22 13.82 -14.78
C GLY A 255 0.03 14.65 -15.05
N SER A 256 0.70 15.10 -13.99
CA SER A 256 1.97 15.84 -14.08
C SER A 256 3.20 14.94 -14.27
N LEU A 257 3.06 13.61 -14.15
CA LEU A 257 4.13 12.66 -14.42
C LEU A 257 4.60 12.76 -15.86
N ARG A 258 5.90 12.85 -16.05
CA ARG A 258 6.54 12.83 -17.36
C ARG A 258 7.04 11.44 -17.65
N HIS A 259 6.69 10.90 -18.81
CA HIS A 259 7.10 9.57 -19.24
C HIS A 259 8.61 9.35 -19.05
N ALA A 260 8.96 8.50 -18.09
CA ALA A 260 10.32 8.16 -17.72
C ALA A 260 10.66 6.67 -17.99
N SER A 261 9.70 5.90 -18.49
CA SER A 261 9.86 4.46 -18.71
C SER A 261 11.07 4.15 -19.61
N PRO A 262 11.83 3.10 -19.28
CA PRO A 262 12.94 2.68 -20.10
C PRO A 262 12.45 2.23 -21.48
N PRO A 263 13.26 2.38 -22.54
CA PRO A 263 12.89 1.93 -23.87
C PRO A 263 12.65 0.42 -23.87
N ALA A 264 11.58 -0.01 -24.55
CA ALA A 264 11.33 -1.42 -24.76
C ALA A 264 12.51 -2.07 -25.49
N PRO A 265 12.97 -3.26 -25.08
CA PRO A 265 13.98 -3.98 -25.82
C PRO A 265 13.46 -4.27 -27.23
N PRO A 266 14.31 -4.27 -28.25
CA PRO A 266 13.89 -4.65 -29.57
C PRO A 266 13.42 -6.11 -29.54
N CYS A 267 12.15 -6.35 -29.85
CA CYS A 267 11.57 -7.71 -29.99
C CYS A 267 12.20 -8.40 -31.20
N LYS A 268 13.47 -8.82 -31.09
CA LYS A 268 14.18 -9.55 -32.13
C LYS A 268 14.11 -11.06 -31.85
N GLY A 269 13.56 -11.81 -32.78
CA GLY A 269 13.49 -13.27 -32.71
C GLY A 269 12.27 -13.81 -31.96
N ASP A 270 12.34 -15.10 -31.61
CA ASP A 270 11.25 -15.80 -30.94
C ASP A 270 11.06 -15.32 -29.50
N ALA A 271 9.82 -15.29 -29.05
CA ALA A 271 9.47 -14.97 -27.68
C ALA A 271 10.17 -15.94 -26.70
N PHE A 272 10.70 -15.39 -25.62
CA PHE A 272 11.33 -16.20 -24.56
C PHE A 272 10.30 -17.02 -23.78
N LEU A 273 9.16 -16.42 -23.46
CA LEU A 273 8.00 -17.08 -22.87
C LEU A 273 6.79 -16.91 -23.80
N ARG A 274 6.12 -18.00 -24.11
CA ARG A 274 4.81 -17.99 -24.76
C ARG A 274 3.86 -18.82 -23.92
N ALA A 275 2.77 -18.21 -23.48
CA ALA A 275 1.64 -18.85 -22.83
C ALA A 275 0.44 -18.74 -23.78
N SER A 276 -0.27 -19.83 -24.04
CA SER A 276 -1.39 -19.85 -24.99
C SER A 276 -2.56 -20.58 -24.38
N HIS A 277 -3.76 -19.97 -24.53
CA HIS A 277 -5.05 -20.54 -24.11
C HIS A 277 -5.11 -20.93 -22.63
N VAL A 278 -4.50 -20.10 -21.76
CA VAL A 278 -4.47 -20.36 -20.32
C VAL A 278 -5.86 -20.18 -19.72
N LYS A 279 -6.36 -21.23 -19.06
CA LYS A 279 -7.64 -21.23 -18.34
C LYS A 279 -7.44 -21.66 -16.90
N PHE A 280 -8.04 -20.93 -15.97
CA PHE A 280 -7.94 -21.23 -14.54
C PHE A 280 -9.28 -20.97 -13.83
N SER A 281 -9.62 -21.86 -12.88
CA SER A 281 -10.63 -21.57 -11.84
C SER A 281 -10.25 -22.26 -10.55
N TYR A 282 -10.66 -21.70 -9.44
CA TYR A 282 -10.63 -22.41 -8.16
C TYR A 282 -11.67 -23.54 -8.14
N ARG A 283 -11.49 -24.49 -7.21
CA ARG A 283 -12.39 -25.65 -7.11
C ARG A 283 -13.80 -25.21 -6.75
N GLY A 284 -14.76 -25.51 -7.64
CA GLY A 284 -16.17 -25.15 -7.44
C GLY A 284 -16.55 -23.75 -7.88
N GLU A 285 -15.60 -22.96 -8.42
CA GLU A 285 -15.82 -21.59 -8.85
C GLU A 285 -15.82 -21.46 -10.38
N PRO A 286 -16.44 -20.39 -10.93
CA PRO A 286 -16.37 -20.07 -12.35
C PRO A 286 -14.93 -19.83 -12.81
N LEU A 287 -14.73 -19.69 -14.13
CA LEU A 287 -13.41 -19.35 -14.69
C LEU A 287 -12.98 -17.97 -14.20
N LEU A 288 -11.79 -17.91 -13.61
CA LEU A 288 -11.12 -16.68 -13.23
C LEU A 288 -10.15 -16.19 -14.32
N LEU A 289 -9.53 -17.14 -15.07
CA LEU A 289 -8.79 -16.84 -16.28
C LEU A 289 -9.45 -17.60 -17.42
N ASP A 290 -9.79 -16.90 -18.49
CA ASP A 290 -10.47 -17.44 -19.65
C ASP A 290 -9.74 -17.08 -20.94
N ASP A 291 -9.02 -18.05 -21.50
CA ASP A 291 -8.31 -17.95 -22.76
C ASP A 291 -7.19 -16.88 -22.81
N VAL A 292 -6.41 -16.75 -21.73
CA VAL A 292 -5.30 -15.81 -21.67
C VAL A 292 -4.14 -16.31 -22.53
N SER A 293 -3.73 -15.49 -23.52
CA SER A 293 -2.58 -15.78 -24.39
C SER A 293 -1.63 -14.59 -24.45
N LEU A 294 -0.32 -14.82 -24.22
CA LEU A 294 0.71 -13.79 -24.26
C LEU A 294 2.05 -14.33 -24.78
N SER A 295 2.86 -13.44 -25.32
CA SER A 295 4.26 -13.69 -25.65
C SER A 295 5.12 -12.61 -25.02
N ALA A 296 6.28 -12.98 -24.46
CA ALA A 296 7.16 -12.06 -23.76
C ALA A 296 8.64 -12.36 -24.07
N TRP A 297 9.47 -11.31 -24.04
CA TRP A 297 10.88 -11.35 -24.43
C TRP A 297 11.78 -11.06 -23.23
N LYS A 298 13.02 -11.53 -23.31
CA LYS A 298 14.04 -11.18 -22.32
C LYS A 298 14.30 -9.66 -22.32
N GLY A 299 14.50 -9.10 -21.14
CA GLY A 299 14.71 -7.67 -20.97
C GLY A 299 13.41 -6.84 -21.02
N GLU A 300 12.22 -7.46 -21.07
CA GLU A 300 10.97 -6.76 -20.85
C GLU A 300 10.63 -6.68 -19.35
N VAL A 301 10.07 -5.55 -18.95
CA VAL A 301 9.29 -5.39 -17.72
C VAL A 301 7.84 -5.18 -18.13
N ILE A 302 7.00 -6.16 -17.81
CA ILE A 302 5.58 -6.17 -18.18
C ILE A 302 4.75 -5.82 -16.95
N ALA A 303 4.12 -4.66 -16.95
CA ALA A 303 3.17 -4.28 -15.91
C ALA A 303 1.84 -5.02 -16.15
N LEU A 304 1.43 -5.87 -15.20
CA LEU A 304 0.11 -6.49 -15.16
C LEU A 304 -0.84 -5.62 -14.36
N ILE A 305 -1.76 -4.93 -15.04
CA ILE A 305 -2.71 -4.00 -14.42
C ILE A 305 -4.16 -4.49 -14.58
N GLY A 306 -5.08 -3.92 -13.82
CA GLY A 306 -6.49 -4.26 -13.85
C GLY A 306 -7.11 -4.23 -12.46
N ARG A 307 -8.43 -4.32 -12.36
CA ARG A 307 -9.17 -4.26 -11.08
C ARG A 307 -8.82 -5.43 -10.16
N ASN A 308 -9.08 -5.26 -8.85
CA ASN A 308 -8.97 -6.38 -7.91
C ASN A 308 -9.96 -7.48 -8.31
N GLY A 309 -9.51 -8.75 -8.21
CA GLY A 309 -10.29 -9.90 -8.65
C GLY A 309 -10.23 -10.21 -10.17
N SER A 310 -9.56 -9.41 -11.01
CA SER A 310 -9.42 -9.69 -12.45
C SER A 310 -8.52 -10.87 -12.79
N GLY A 311 -7.79 -11.43 -11.80
CA GLY A 311 -6.95 -12.61 -11.98
C GLY A 311 -5.45 -12.34 -12.14
N LYS A 312 -4.95 -11.11 -11.89
CA LYS A 312 -3.53 -10.72 -12.04
C LYS A 312 -2.58 -11.62 -11.23
N THR A 313 -2.77 -11.68 -9.92
CA THR A 313 -1.98 -12.55 -9.01
C THR A 313 -2.09 -14.02 -9.42
N THR A 314 -3.27 -14.47 -9.83
CA THR A 314 -3.50 -15.85 -10.31
C THR A 314 -2.72 -16.12 -11.59
N LEU A 315 -2.76 -15.21 -12.56
CA LEU A 315 -1.96 -15.33 -13.78
C LEU A 315 -0.47 -15.37 -13.45
N GLY A 316 0.01 -14.48 -12.58
CA GLY A 316 1.40 -14.48 -12.11
C GLY A 316 1.81 -15.82 -11.48
N LYS A 317 0.97 -16.38 -10.60
CA LYS A 317 1.20 -17.71 -9.98
C LYS A 317 1.18 -18.86 -11.00
N VAL A 318 0.31 -18.81 -12.01
CA VAL A 318 0.30 -19.80 -13.11
C VAL A 318 1.57 -19.71 -13.93
N LEU A 319 2.02 -18.50 -14.32
CA LEU A 319 3.25 -18.26 -15.07
C LEU A 319 4.50 -18.66 -14.27
N ALA A 320 4.44 -18.55 -12.95
CA ALA A 320 5.52 -19.02 -12.07
C ALA A 320 5.47 -20.53 -11.77
N GLY A 321 4.45 -21.24 -12.24
CA GLY A 321 4.29 -22.68 -12.00
C GLY A 321 3.87 -23.05 -10.58
N LEU A 322 3.37 -22.09 -9.79
CA LEU A 322 2.99 -22.30 -8.38
C LEU A 322 1.60 -22.93 -8.23
N ILE A 323 0.68 -22.65 -9.15
CA ILE A 323 -0.66 -23.22 -9.15
C ILE A 323 -0.96 -23.84 -10.51
N PRO A 324 -1.63 -25.02 -10.59
CA PRO A 324 -1.93 -25.67 -11.84
C PRO A 324 -3.08 -24.97 -12.57
N CYS A 325 -2.94 -24.72 -13.87
CA CYS A 325 -4.05 -24.26 -14.70
C CYS A 325 -4.91 -25.44 -15.20
N ARG A 326 -6.15 -25.15 -15.61
CA ARG A 326 -7.06 -26.16 -16.21
C ARG A 326 -6.65 -26.53 -17.63
N ASP A 327 -6.21 -25.51 -18.40
CA ASP A 327 -5.71 -25.64 -19.76
C ASP A 327 -4.65 -24.57 -20.00
N GLY A 328 -3.79 -24.82 -20.98
CA GLY A 328 -2.73 -23.89 -21.38
C GLY A 328 -1.50 -24.59 -21.92
N ARG A 329 -0.87 -23.94 -22.89
CA ARG A 329 0.41 -24.39 -23.46
C ARG A 329 1.50 -23.39 -23.16
N PHE A 330 2.66 -23.87 -22.75
CA PHE A 330 3.80 -23.02 -22.38
C PHE A 330 5.02 -23.40 -23.18
N VAL A 331 5.69 -22.38 -23.73
CA VAL A 331 6.99 -22.51 -24.40
C VAL A 331 7.94 -21.55 -23.70
N VAL A 332 9.09 -22.06 -23.27
CA VAL A 332 10.17 -21.25 -22.66
C VAL A 332 11.46 -21.51 -23.44
N ALA A 333 12.13 -20.47 -23.89
CA ALA A 333 13.36 -20.55 -24.69
C ALA A 333 13.22 -21.50 -25.91
N GLY A 334 12.08 -21.43 -26.61
CA GLY A 334 11.78 -22.25 -27.79
C GLY A 334 11.37 -23.71 -27.51
N SER A 335 11.37 -24.14 -26.25
CA SER A 335 11.02 -25.51 -25.86
C SER A 335 9.66 -25.56 -25.15
N GLN A 336 8.81 -26.53 -25.52
CA GLN A 336 7.55 -26.76 -24.83
C GLN A 336 7.81 -27.25 -23.40
N VAL A 337 7.22 -26.60 -22.41
CA VAL A 337 7.40 -26.88 -20.99
C VAL A 337 6.07 -27.27 -20.36
N ARG A 338 6.06 -28.33 -19.52
CA ARG A 338 4.91 -28.64 -18.69
C ARG A 338 4.72 -27.55 -17.64
N GLN A 339 3.49 -27.12 -17.44
CA GLN A 339 3.16 -25.98 -16.55
C GLN A 339 3.83 -26.09 -15.16
N LYS A 340 3.79 -27.25 -14.51
CA LYS A 340 4.46 -27.48 -13.21
C LYS A 340 5.99 -27.29 -13.21
N ARG A 341 6.62 -27.29 -14.38
CA ARG A 341 8.06 -27.05 -14.52
C ARG A 341 8.40 -25.60 -14.82
N LEU A 342 7.42 -24.72 -14.93
CA LEU A 342 7.66 -23.27 -15.02
C LEU A 342 8.40 -22.75 -13.78
N SER A 343 8.21 -23.37 -12.62
CA SER A 343 8.95 -23.06 -11.39
C SER A 343 10.48 -23.28 -11.52
N ASP A 344 10.93 -24.06 -12.50
CA ASP A 344 12.38 -24.20 -12.80
C ASP A 344 12.93 -22.92 -13.43
N TYR A 345 12.08 -22.10 -14.06
CA TYR A 345 12.44 -20.88 -14.82
C TYR A 345 11.99 -19.59 -14.15
N ALA A 346 11.02 -19.64 -13.24
CA ALA A 346 10.41 -18.44 -12.67
C ALA A 346 10.62 -18.35 -11.16
N TYR A 347 10.80 -17.13 -10.68
CA TYR A 347 10.77 -16.75 -9.26
C TYR A 347 9.56 -15.86 -9.01
N PHE A 348 8.83 -16.11 -7.94
CA PHE A 348 7.65 -15.32 -7.55
C PHE A 348 7.89 -14.63 -6.22
N VAL A 349 7.75 -13.31 -6.19
CA VAL A 349 7.76 -12.49 -4.98
C VAL A 349 6.32 -12.24 -4.56
N MET A 350 5.99 -12.66 -3.34
CA MET A 350 4.64 -12.56 -2.79
C MET A 350 4.36 -11.14 -2.27
N GLN A 351 3.10 -10.72 -2.33
CA GLN A 351 2.64 -9.46 -1.77
C GLN A 351 2.91 -9.37 -0.25
N GLU A 352 2.62 -10.44 0.50
CA GLU A 352 2.89 -10.51 1.94
C GLU A 352 4.29 -11.10 2.16
N ALA A 353 5.27 -10.25 2.49
CA ALA A 353 6.67 -10.64 2.70
C ALA A 353 6.85 -11.70 3.80
N ASP A 354 6.02 -11.66 4.85
CA ASP A 354 6.08 -12.60 5.97
C ASP A 354 5.82 -14.07 5.55
N HIS A 355 5.16 -14.29 4.42
CA HIS A 355 4.94 -15.63 3.87
C HIS A 355 6.13 -16.18 3.08
N GLN A 356 7.18 -15.39 2.90
CA GLN A 356 8.32 -15.78 2.04
C GLN A 356 9.66 -15.76 2.76
N LEU A 357 9.76 -15.15 3.94
CA LEU A 357 11.01 -14.98 4.70
C LEU A 357 11.06 -15.97 5.87
N TYR A 358 12.06 -16.86 5.89
CA TYR A 358 12.14 -18.00 6.81
C TYR A 358 13.47 -18.16 7.55
N LYS A 359 14.52 -17.41 7.10
CA LYS A 359 15.87 -17.58 7.62
C LYS A 359 16.14 -16.72 8.86
N GLU A 360 17.27 -16.98 9.52
CA GLU A 360 17.67 -16.30 10.75
C GLU A 360 18.19 -14.87 10.52
N SER A 361 18.59 -14.54 9.28
CA SER A 361 19.06 -13.19 8.92
C SER A 361 18.74 -12.84 7.47
N ALA A 362 18.78 -11.53 7.17
CA ALA A 362 18.59 -11.03 5.81
C ALA A 362 19.65 -11.60 4.84
N VAL A 363 20.90 -11.74 5.26
CA VAL A 363 21.96 -12.38 4.46
C VAL A 363 21.61 -13.83 4.13
N GLU A 364 21.15 -14.60 5.11
CA GLU A 364 20.80 -16.01 4.89
C GLU A 364 19.57 -16.18 3.98
N GLU A 365 18.63 -15.24 4.01
CA GLU A 365 17.52 -15.21 3.05
C GLU A 365 18.02 -15.02 1.63
N LEU A 366 18.94 -14.08 1.40
CA LEU A 366 19.52 -13.83 0.09
C LEU A 366 20.40 -15.00 -0.41
N ARG A 367 21.01 -15.75 0.50
CA ARG A 367 21.84 -16.91 0.20
C ARG A 367 21.03 -18.13 -0.21
N LEU A 368 19.77 -18.20 0.23
CA LEU A 368 18.90 -19.37 0.06
C LEU A 368 18.77 -19.77 -1.41
N GLY A 369 19.12 -21.05 -1.70
CA GLY A 369 19.07 -21.61 -3.05
C GLY A 369 20.25 -21.23 -3.96
N ASN A 370 21.20 -20.42 -3.45
CA ASN A 370 22.40 -19.98 -4.19
C ASN A 370 23.71 -20.33 -3.47
N GLU A 371 23.68 -21.21 -2.49
CA GLU A 371 24.80 -21.51 -1.56
C GLU A 371 26.06 -22.00 -2.27
N ARG A 372 25.93 -22.49 -3.51
CA ARG A 372 27.06 -23.03 -4.31
C ARG A 372 27.66 -22.01 -5.29
N ALA A 373 27.07 -20.82 -5.41
CA ALA A 373 27.60 -19.81 -6.30
C ALA A 373 28.84 -19.17 -5.66
N SER A 374 29.95 -19.12 -6.40
CA SER A 374 31.24 -18.63 -5.89
C SER A 374 31.25 -17.12 -5.65
N ASP A 375 30.33 -16.39 -6.30
CA ASP A 375 30.16 -14.93 -6.24
C ASP A 375 29.03 -14.48 -5.31
N ILE A 376 28.44 -15.41 -4.55
CA ILE A 376 27.20 -15.11 -3.80
C ILE A 376 27.38 -14.02 -2.74
N ASP A 377 28.51 -13.97 -2.05
CA ASP A 377 28.76 -12.99 -1.00
C ASP A 377 28.90 -11.56 -1.55
N GLU A 378 29.58 -11.41 -2.69
CA GLU A 378 29.69 -10.12 -3.38
C GLU A 378 28.31 -9.65 -3.88
N ARG A 379 27.54 -10.56 -4.47
CA ARG A 379 26.17 -10.26 -4.92
C ARG A 379 25.26 -9.86 -3.78
N ILE A 380 25.31 -10.57 -2.64
CA ILE A 380 24.52 -10.25 -1.45
C ILE A 380 24.86 -8.84 -0.95
N THR A 381 26.15 -8.51 -0.87
CA THR A 381 26.61 -7.18 -0.45
C THR A 381 26.04 -6.09 -1.36
N GLY A 382 26.14 -6.27 -2.69
CA GLY A 382 25.60 -5.31 -3.65
C GLY A 382 24.07 -5.19 -3.60
N ILE A 383 23.35 -6.30 -3.36
CA ILE A 383 21.88 -6.31 -3.21
C ILE A 383 21.46 -5.56 -1.94
N LEU A 384 22.13 -5.81 -0.81
CA LEU A 384 21.83 -5.14 0.45
C LEU A 384 22.06 -3.64 0.37
N ASP A 385 23.15 -3.22 -0.27
CA ASP A 385 23.47 -1.81 -0.47
C ASP A 385 22.41 -1.12 -1.34
N MET A 386 22.11 -1.68 -2.51
CA MET A 386 21.10 -1.16 -3.43
C MET A 386 19.72 -1.00 -2.79
N LEU A 387 19.35 -1.95 -1.93
CA LEU A 387 18.02 -1.97 -1.28
C LEU A 387 18.00 -1.21 0.05
N ASN A 388 19.08 -0.51 0.42
CA ASN A 388 19.22 0.18 1.70
C ASN A 388 18.95 -0.76 2.90
N LEU A 389 19.57 -1.96 2.87
CA LEU A 389 19.42 -3.00 3.89
C LEU A 389 20.75 -3.39 4.55
N THR A 390 21.86 -2.72 4.24
CA THR A 390 23.20 -3.05 4.73
C THR A 390 23.26 -3.08 6.26
N ASP A 391 22.67 -2.10 6.94
CA ASP A 391 22.61 -2.02 8.41
C ASP A 391 21.78 -3.14 9.04
N PHE A 392 20.92 -3.79 8.23
CA PHE A 392 20.00 -4.83 8.67
C PHE A 392 20.44 -6.24 8.22
N ALA A 393 21.63 -6.37 7.63
CA ALA A 393 22.15 -7.61 7.04
C ALA A 393 22.06 -8.83 7.98
N GLN A 394 22.36 -8.63 9.27
CA GLN A 394 22.35 -9.67 10.30
C GLN A 394 21.04 -9.71 11.12
N HIS A 395 20.06 -8.85 10.81
CA HIS A 395 18.79 -8.85 11.54
C HIS A 395 17.91 -10.01 11.08
N HIS A 396 17.17 -10.58 12.03
CA HIS A 396 16.12 -11.54 11.73
C HIS A 396 15.02 -10.84 10.92
N PRO A 397 14.47 -11.45 9.84
CA PRO A 397 13.45 -10.80 9.00
C PRO A 397 12.24 -10.29 9.78
N TYR A 398 11.80 -10.98 10.82
CA TYR A 398 10.68 -10.52 11.66
C TYR A 398 10.96 -9.22 12.43
N ALA A 399 12.23 -8.89 12.67
CA ALA A 399 12.63 -7.63 13.31
C ALA A 399 12.65 -6.43 12.34
N LEU A 400 12.48 -6.69 11.04
CA LEU A 400 12.44 -5.67 10.01
C LEU A 400 11.06 -5.01 9.92
N SER A 401 11.04 -3.73 9.54
CA SER A 401 9.78 -3.05 9.19
C SER A 401 9.15 -3.66 7.92
N GLY A 402 7.85 -3.41 7.70
CA GLY A 402 7.14 -3.91 6.52
C GLY A 402 7.84 -3.55 5.20
N GLY A 403 8.26 -2.30 5.04
CA GLY A 403 9.00 -1.86 3.85
C GLY A 403 10.39 -2.49 3.71
N GLN A 404 11.09 -2.75 4.81
CA GLN A 404 12.38 -3.48 4.80
C GLN A 404 12.17 -4.93 4.38
N LYS A 405 11.15 -5.62 4.90
CA LYS A 405 10.79 -6.97 4.50
C LYS A 405 10.45 -7.04 3.01
N GLN A 406 9.66 -6.09 2.52
CA GLN A 406 9.29 -6.00 1.10
C GLN A 406 10.53 -5.87 0.21
N ARG A 407 11.45 -4.99 0.56
CA ARG A 407 12.72 -4.85 -0.19
C ARG A 407 13.58 -6.11 -0.10
N LEU A 408 13.62 -6.77 1.06
CA LEU A 408 14.35 -8.02 1.21
C LEU A 408 13.81 -9.13 0.29
N THR A 409 12.48 -9.28 0.15
CA THR A 409 11.90 -10.27 -0.78
C THR A 409 12.24 -9.98 -2.24
N ILE A 410 12.37 -8.71 -2.64
CA ILE A 410 12.87 -8.34 -3.97
C ILE A 410 14.34 -8.72 -4.10
N GLY A 411 15.14 -8.51 -3.05
CA GLY A 411 16.53 -8.96 -2.97
C GLY A 411 16.68 -10.47 -3.20
N THR A 412 15.78 -11.30 -2.67
CA THR A 412 15.81 -12.76 -2.91
C THR A 412 15.56 -13.10 -4.37
N ALA A 413 14.70 -12.35 -5.07
CA ALA A 413 14.53 -12.49 -6.51
C ALA A 413 15.78 -12.07 -7.29
N MET A 414 16.47 -11.01 -6.86
CA MET A 414 17.74 -10.57 -7.46
C MET A 414 18.85 -11.62 -7.26
N ALA A 415 18.95 -12.20 -6.07
CA ALA A 415 19.90 -13.26 -5.75
C ALA A 415 19.62 -14.54 -6.55
N SER A 416 18.37 -14.83 -6.87
CA SER A 416 17.97 -15.99 -7.68
C SER A 416 18.58 -15.95 -9.09
N SER A 417 18.86 -17.10 -9.67
CA SER A 417 19.32 -17.25 -11.08
C SER A 417 18.18 -17.43 -12.08
N LYS A 418 16.93 -17.37 -11.65
CA LYS A 418 15.75 -17.61 -12.51
C LYS A 418 15.61 -16.53 -13.59
N PRO A 419 15.39 -16.91 -14.87
CA PRO A 419 15.27 -15.94 -15.97
C PRO A 419 13.93 -15.19 -16.02
N ILE A 420 12.91 -15.64 -15.32
CA ILE A 420 11.60 -15.00 -15.20
C ILE A 420 11.40 -14.60 -13.74
N VAL A 421 10.99 -13.37 -13.49
CA VAL A 421 10.64 -12.86 -12.16
C VAL A 421 9.23 -12.31 -12.19
N VAL A 422 8.42 -12.68 -11.22
CA VAL A 422 7.07 -12.16 -11.03
C VAL A 422 7.01 -11.47 -9.67
N LEU A 423 6.69 -10.20 -9.66
CA LEU A 423 6.58 -9.37 -8.45
C LEU A 423 5.10 -9.02 -8.24
N ASP A 424 4.55 -9.38 -7.09
CA ASP A 424 3.14 -9.11 -6.74
C ASP A 424 3.09 -7.95 -5.74
N GLU A 425 2.59 -6.78 -6.18
CA GLU A 425 2.48 -5.51 -5.43
C GLU A 425 3.78 -5.10 -4.69
N PRO A 426 4.91 -4.95 -5.40
CA PRO A 426 6.22 -4.79 -4.77
C PRO A 426 6.43 -3.45 -4.07
N THR A 427 5.54 -2.47 -4.23
CA THR A 427 5.66 -1.12 -3.64
C THR A 427 4.53 -0.74 -2.69
N SER A 428 3.71 -1.71 -2.27
CA SER A 428 2.61 -1.45 -1.33
C SER A 428 3.14 -0.87 -0.02
N GLY A 429 2.63 0.31 0.41
CA GLY A 429 3.04 0.99 1.63
C GLY A 429 4.47 1.58 1.61
N LEU A 430 5.08 1.76 0.44
CA LEU A 430 6.40 2.38 0.34
C LEU A 430 6.32 3.88 0.07
N ASP A 431 7.21 4.63 0.72
CA ASP A 431 7.51 6.02 0.39
C ASP A 431 8.23 6.14 -0.96
N TRP A 432 8.47 7.37 -1.41
CA TRP A 432 9.13 7.64 -2.69
C TRP A 432 10.53 7.03 -2.77
N GLY A 433 11.38 7.25 -1.76
CA GLY A 433 12.77 6.78 -1.75
C GLY A 433 12.88 5.26 -1.81
N ASN A 434 12.05 4.56 -1.01
CA ASN A 434 12.01 3.10 -0.99
C ASN A 434 11.39 2.53 -2.28
N MET A 435 10.41 3.20 -2.86
CA MET A 435 9.84 2.83 -4.16
C MET A 435 10.89 2.99 -5.28
N CYS A 436 11.69 4.05 -5.28
CA CYS A 436 12.79 4.23 -6.21
C CYS A 436 13.85 3.12 -6.11
N ALA A 437 14.19 2.67 -4.88
CA ALA A 437 15.10 1.54 -4.70
C ALA A 437 14.53 0.25 -5.31
N VAL A 438 13.23 0.00 -5.15
CA VAL A 438 12.54 -1.11 -5.83
C VAL A 438 12.56 -0.96 -7.35
N ALA A 439 12.31 0.24 -7.87
CA ALA A 439 12.36 0.52 -9.30
C ALA A 439 13.76 0.26 -9.88
N GLN A 440 14.82 0.67 -9.17
CA GLN A 440 16.20 0.38 -9.56
C GLN A 440 16.48 -1.13 -9.60
N ALA A 441 16.03 -1.89 -8.61
CA ALA A 441 16.17 -3.34 -8.56
C ALA A 441 15.46 -4.03 -9.76
N ILE A 442 14.24 -3.59 -10.09
CA ILE A 442 13.49 -4.08 -11.26
C ILE A 442 14.25 -3.77 -12.56
N ASN A 443 14.77 -2.55 -12.72
CA ASN A 443 15.55 -2.17 -13.88
C ASN A 443 16.85 -2.98 -14.00
N GLN A 444 17.52 -3.27 -12.90
CA GLN A 444 18.70 -4.13 -12.91
C GLN A 444 18.38 -5.58 -13.29
N LEU A 445 17.25 -6.13 -12.81
CA LEU A 445 16.77 -7.44 -13.27
C LEU A 445 16.55 -7.44 -14.80
N ARG A 446 15.91 -6.41 -15.34
CA ARG A 446 15.71 -6.21 -16.77
C ARG A 446 17.06 -6.15 -17.53
N GLU A 447 18.00 -5.34 -17.07
CA GLU A 447 19.32 -5.12 -17.69
C GLU A 447 20.17 -6.39 -17.66
N SER A 448 19.99 -7.24 -16.65
CA SER A 448 20.59 -8.59 -16.63
C SER A 448 19.96 -9.57 -17.64
N GLY A 449 19.01 -9.12 -18.46
CA GLY A 449 18.34 -9.91 -19.49
C GLY A 449 17.21 -10.80 -18.95
N ARG A 450 16.70 -10.54 -17.76
CA ARG A 450 15.53 -11.27 -17.22
C ARG A 450 14.25 -10.71 -17.80
N LEU A 451 13.22 -11.55 -17.85
CA LEU A 451 11.84 -11.17 -18.09
C LEU A 451 11.18 -10.91 -16.74
N VAL A 452 10.64 -9.71 -16.55
CA VAL A 452 10.01 -9.32 -15.29
C VAL A 452 8.51 -9.03 -15.51
N PHE A 453 7.65 -9.64 -14.71
CA PHE A 453 6.25 -9.27 -14.58
C PHE A 453 6.05 -8.53 -13.27
N VAL A 454 5.42 -7.36 -13.32
CA VAL A 454 5.10 -6.54 -12.14
C VAL A 454 3.59 -6.38 -12.06
N ILE A 455 2.98 -7.01 -11.08
CA ILE A 455 1.56 -6.82 -10.77
C ILE A 455 1.50 -5.62 -9.83
N THR A 456 0.83 -4.55 -10.23
CA THR A 456 0.80 -3.34 -9.40
C THR A 456 -0.37 -2.40 -9.72
N HIS A 457 -0.72 -1.61 -8.71
CA HIS A 457 -1.62 -0.45 -8.80
C HIS A 457 -0.88 0.89 -8.65
N ASP A 458 0.45 0.86 -8.73
CA ASP A 458 1.32 2.00 -8.57
C ASP A 458 1.79 2.54 -9.92
N ILE A 459 1.15 3.66 -10.36
CA ILE A 459 1.45 4.26 -11.67
C ILE A 459 2.87 4.85 -11.73
N GLU A 460 3.40 5.36 -10.61
CA GLU A 460 4.76 5.91 -10.56
C GLU A 460 5.79 4.79 -10.72
N LEU A 461 5.56 3.60 -10.12
CA LEU A 461 6.41 2.43 -10.36
C LEU A 461 6.33 1.97 -11.81
N VAL A 462 5.13 1.91 -12.39
CA VAL A 462 4.92 1.55 -13.79
C VAL A 462 5.70 2.48 -14.71
N ASP A 463 5.63 3.78 -14.49
CA ASP A 463 6.35 4.79 -15.27
C ASP A 463 7.87 4.63 -15.18
N LEU A 464 8.41 4.31 -14.00
CA LEU A 464 9.85 4.17 -13.78
C LEU A 464 10.44 2.84 -14.32
N THR A 465 9.61 1.83 -14.56
CA THR A 465 10.14 0.47 -14.79
C THR A 465 9.58 -0.25 -16.00
N ALA A 466 8.28 -0.07 -16.29
CA ALA A 466 7.61 -0.90 -17.27
C ALA A 466 7.98 -0.53 -18.71
N THR A 467 8.21 -1.54 -19.53
CA THR A 467 8.42 -1.39 -20.99
C THR A 467 7.13 -1.67 -21.76
N ARG A 468 6.18 -2.38 -21.12
CA ARG A 468 4.92 -2.82 -21.72
C ARG A 468 3.86 -2.98 -20.66
N VAL A 469 2.61 -2.75 -21.03
CA VAL A 469 1.45 -2.89 -20.16
C VAL A 469 0.54 -4.00 -20.71
N LEU A 470 0.15 -4.92 -19.81
CA LEU A 470 -0.90 -5.90 -20.02
C LEU A 470 -2.05 -5.60 -19.06
N ALA A 471 -3.21 -5.23 -19.60
CA ALA A 471 -4.40 -4.97 -18.81
C ALA A 471 -5.31 -6.20 -18.79
N LEU A 472 -5.61 -6.69 -17.58
CA LEU A 472 -6.54 -7.80 -17.35
C LEU A 472 -7.91 -7.28 -16.96
N ALA A 473 -8.94 -7.74 -17.67
CA ALA A 473 -10.34 -7.54 -17.30
C ALA A 473 -11.11 -8.84 -17.51
N GLU A 474 -11.98 -9.19 -16.57
CA GLU A 474 -12.84 -10.38 -16.63
C GLU A 474 -12.10 -11.68 -17.01
N GLY A 475 -10.88 -11.83 -16.48
CA GLY A 475 -10.06 -13.02 -16.72
C GLY A 475 -9.41 -13.11 -18.11
N ARG A 476 -9.46 -12.04 -18.91
CA ARG A 476 -8.88 -11.97 -20.26
C ARG A 476 -7.91 -10.79 -20.38
N ILE A 477 -6.98 -10.86 -21.34
CA ILE A 477 -6.19 -9.69 -21.72
C ILE A 477 -7.11 -8.77 -22.51
N ALA A 478 -7.47 -7.64 -21.91
CA ALA A 478 -8.30 -6.61 -22.53
C ALA A 478 -7.46 -5.63 -23.33
N ASP A 479 -6.21 -5.43 -22.95
CA ASP A 479 -5.28 -4.52 -23.62
C ASP A 479 -3.83 -4.96 -23.45
N ASP A 480 -3.00 -4.68 -24.49
CA ASP A 480 -1.60 -5.07 -24.57
C ASP A 480 -0.84 -4.06 -25.45
N PHE A 481 -0.01 -3.22 -24.84
CA PHE A 481 0.68 -2.17 -25.58
C PHE A 481 2.04 -1.81 -24.97
N PRO A 482 3.01 -1.34 -25.80
CA PRO A 482 4.29 -0.84 -25.29
C PRO A 482 4.10 0.48 -24.55
N LEU A 483 4.79 0.64 -23.42
CA LEU A 483 4.84 1.90 -22.67
C LEU A 483 6.02 2.74 -23.18
N SER A 484 5.85 3.42 -24.32
CA SER A 484 6.91 4.10 -25.04
C SER A 484 6.65 5.60 -25.30
N SER A 485 5.58 6.14 -24.69
CA SER A 485 5.19 7.53 -24.90
C SER A 485 4.32 8.07 -23.77
N GLN A 486 4.25 9.39 -23.65
CA GLN A 486 3.35 10.06 -22.71
C GLN A 486 1.89 9.64 -22.92
N ALA A 487 1.46 9.43 -24.18
CA ALA A 487 0.10 8.95 -24.46
C ALA A 487 -0.16 7.54 -23.96
N ALA A 488 0.86 6.66 -24.00
CA ALA A 488 0.75 5.32 -23.43
C ALA A 488 0.68 5.35 -21.90
N LEU A 489 1.44 6.24 -21.24
CA LEU A 489 1.36 6.48 -19.80
C LEU A 489 -0.03 6.99 -19.40
N GLU A 490 -0.56 7.95 -20.13
CA GLU A 490 -1.91 8.47 -19.90
C GLU A 490 -2.99 7.38 -20.07
N ARG A 491 -2.88 6.54 -21.10
CA ARG A 491 -3.74 5.38 -21.28
C ARG A 491 -3.66 4.41 -20.10
N THR A 492 -2.45 4.14 -19.60
CA THR A 492 -2.22 3.30 -18.43
C THR A 492 -2.92 3.89 -17.20
N ARG A 493 -2.77 5.21 -16.99
CA ARG A 493 -3.42 5.94 -15.89
C ARG A 493 -4.94 5.80 -15.95
N GLN A 494 -5.53 6.00 -17.11
CA GLN A 494 -6.99 5.87 -17.31
C GLN A 494 -7.48 4.46 -16.99
N ILE A 495 -6.78 3.42 -17.45
CA ILE A 495 -7.10 2.02 -17.14
C ILE A 495 -7.02 1.77 -15.62
N MET A 496 -5.96 2.23 -14.97
CA MET A 496 -5.74 2.00 -13.53
C MET A 496 -6.74 2.76 -12.65
N LEU A 497 -7.17 3.95 -13.05
CA LEU A 497 -8.17 4.75 -12.33
C LEU A 497 -9.63 4.36 -12.65
N GLY A 498 -9.85 3.35 -13.50
CA GLY A 498 -11.18 2.82 -13.80
C GLY A 498 -11.91 3.49 -14.98
N GLY A 499 -11.22 4.37 -15.74
CA GLY A 499 -11.82 5.13 -16.85
C GLY A 499 -11.79 4.47 -18.23
N GLY A 500 -11.29 3.23 -18.38
CA GLY A 500 -10.95 2.77 -19.72
C GLY A 500 -11.13 1.30 -20.10
N LEU A 501 -11.68 0.46 -19.25
CA LEU A 501 -11.97 -0.94 -19.59
C LEU A 501 -13.47 -1.25 -19.33
N LEU A 502 -14.31 -0.87 -20.26
CA LEU A 502 -15.67 -1.40 -20.45
C LEU A 502 -15.67 -2.28 -21.68
#